data_13ecab5441804d978d6487f109db93c8
#
_entry.id   13ecab5441804d978d6487f109db93c8
#
_cell.length_a   1.000
_cell.length_b   1.000
_cell.length_c   1.000
_cell.angle_alpha   90.00
_cell.angle_beta   90.00
_cell.angle_gamma   90.00
#
_symmetry.space_group_name_H-M   'P 1'
#
loop_
_entity.id
_entity.type
_entity.pdbx_description
1 polymer ?
#
loop_
_entity_poly.entity_id
_entity_poly.type
_entity_poly.pdbx_seq_one_letter_code
_entity_poly.pdbx_strand_id
1 'polypeptide(L)'
;MALFNFRREAAPAPSAEAPAEMEAFLKGFSIEVMPRTAEKVESFRAILPAGTRVYIAHIDGTPIEDMVATAKRLNAEGYPVMPHFPARIIKDRATLADWVARYKGEADVKQGLLLAGGVAQPVGDFQTS
;
A
#
# COMPACT_ATOMS: atom_id res chain seq x y z
N MET A 1 -44.46 10.01 15.78
CA MET A 1 -43.07 9.64 15.52
C MET A 1 -43.05 8.83 14.22
N ALA A 2 -42.57 9.43 13.15
CA ALA A 2 -42.46 8.73 11.88
C ALA A 2 -41.10 8.04 11.83
N LEU A 3 -41.09 6.71 11.84
CA LEU A 3 -39.90 5.89 11.60
C LEU A 3 -39.58 5.95 10.10
N PHE A 4 -38.52 6.69 9.75
CA PHE A 4 -37.99 6.64 8.41
C PHE A 4 -37.30 5.28 8.17
N ASN A 5 -38.00 4.38 7.48
CA ASN A 5 -37.41 3.16 6.97
C ASN A 5 -36.55 3.50 5.74
N PHE A 6 -35.27 3.67 5.95
CA PHE A 6 -34.30 3.66 4.84
C PHE A 6 -34.18 2.22 4.32
N ARG A 7 -35.06 1.85 3.34
CA ARG A 7 -34.73 0.71 2.49
C ARG A 7 -33.44 1.04 1.75
N ARG A 8 -32.34 0.40 2.10
CA ARG A 8 -31.18 0.31 1.24
C ARG A 8 -31.64 -0.42 -0.02
N GLU A 9 -31.88 0.30 -1.10
CA GLU A 9 -31.93 -0.32 -2.41
C GLU A 9 -30.58 -1.00 -2.64
N ALA A 10 -30.63 -2.31 -2.90
CA ALA A 10 -29.44 -3.04 -3.28
C ALA A 10 -28.93 -2.41 -4.58
N ALA A 11 -27.65 -2.02 -4.59
CA ALA A 11 -27.01 -1.55 -5.80
C ALA A 11 -27.20 -2.63 -6.90
N PRO A 12 -27.51 -2.24 -8.14
CA PRO A 12 -27.64 -3.19 -9.22
C PRO A 12 -26.36 -4.03 -9.31
N ALA A 13 -26.53 -5.34 -9.49
CA ALA A 13 -25.39 -6.23 -9.73
C ALA A 13 -24.57 -5.66 -10.91
N PRO A 14 -23.23 -5.63 -10.81
CA PRO A 14 -22.42 -5.13 -11.91
C PRO A 14 -22.75 -5.92 -13.18
N SER A 15 -23.06 -5.21 -14.26
CA SER A 15 -23.21 -5.81 -15.58
C SER A 15 -21.94 -6.56 -15.95
N ALA A 16 -22.08 -7.73 -16.55
CA ALA A 16 -20.98 -8.67 -16.82
C ALA A 16 -19.85 -8.12 -17.71
N GLU A 17 -20.03 -6.94 -18.29
CA GLU A 17 -19.00 -6.26 -19.11
C GLU A 17 -18.86 -4.82 -18.64
N ALA A 18 -17.65 -4.46 -18.15
CA ALA A 18 -17.32 -3.07 -17.88
C ALA A 18 -17.29 -2.30 -19.21
N PRO A 19 -17.83 -1.06 -19.28
CA PRO A 19 -17.69 -0.23 -20.47
C PRO A 19 -16.23 -0.13 -20.90
N ALA A 20 -15.94 -0.18 -22.21
CA ALA A 20 -14.58 -0.09 -22.74
C ALA A 20 -13.80 1.14 -22.25
N GLU A 21 -14.50 2.23 -21.98
CA GLU A 21 -13.93 3.44 -21.38
C GLU A 21 -13.42 3.21 -19.95
N MET A 22 -14.12 2.40 -19.16
CA MET A 22 -13.71 2.05 -17.79
C MET A 22 -12.49 1.13 -17.82
N GLU A 23 -12.46 0.16 -18.72
CA GLU A 23 -11.27 -0.70 -18.90
C GLU A 23 -10.06 0.10 -19.32
N ALA A 24 -10.23 1.04 -20.26
CA ALA A 24 -9.16 1.93 -20.70
C ALA A 24 -8.66 2.83 -19.56
N PHE A 25 -9.56 3.36 -18.74
CA PHE A 25 -9.20 4.18 -17.57
C PHE A 25 -8.43 3.41 -16.52
N LEU A 26 -8.81 2.15 -16.27
CA LEU A 26 -8.16 1.29 -15.27
C LEU A 26 -6.87 0.63 -15.77
N LYS A 27 -6.53 0.80 -17.05
CA LYS A 27 -5.30 0.22 -17.59
C LYS A 27 -4.07 0.73 -16.86
N GLY A 28 -3.26 -0.20 -16.31
CA GLY A 28 -2.04 0.15 -15.58
C GLY A 28 -2.30 0.69 -14.17
N PHE A 29 -3.45 0.39 -13.59
CA PHE A 29 -3.76 0.78 -12.22
C PHE A 29 -2.73 0.21 -11.22
N SER A 30 -2.63 0.85 -10.08
CA SER A 30 -1.89 0.38 -8.92
C SER A 30 -2.82 0.27 -7.72
N ILE A 31 -2.40 -0.50 -6.71
CA ILE A 31 -3.11 -0.58 -5.44
C ILE A 31 -2.20 -0.23 -4.28
N GLU A 32 -2.79 -0.01 -3.13
CA GLU A 32 -2.09 0.19 -1.87
C GLU A 32 -2.56 -0.85 -0.84
N VAL A 33 -1.62 -1.38 -0.07
CA VAL A 33 -1.88 -2.26 1.06
C VAL A 33 -1.12 -1.78 2.29
N MET A 34 -1.55 -2.24 3.46
CA MET A 34 -0.76 -2.20 4.70
C MET A 34 -0.38 -3.62 5.09
N PRO A 35 0.70 -3.87 5.85
CA PRO A 35 1.05 -5.21 6.32
C PRO A 35 -0.14 -5.96 6.90
N ARG A 36 -0.86 -5.34 7.83
CA ARG A 36 -2.04 -5.91 8.50
C ARG A 36 -3.19 -6.29 7.56
N THR A 37 -3.36 -5.57 6.45
CA THR A 37 -4.39 -5.92 5.45
C THR A 37 -3.89 -6.94 4.45
N ALA A 38 -2.61 -6.88 4.09
CA ALA A 38 -1.98 -7.84 3.19
C ALA A 38 -1.97 -9.27 3.78
N GLU A 39 -1.80 -9.42 5.09
CA GLU A 39 -1.86 -10.72 5.78
C GLU A 39 -3.19 -11.45 5.60
N LYS A 40 -4.28 -10.71 5.39
CA LYS A 40 -5.62 -11.27 5.20
C LYS A 40 -5.86 -11.79 3.79
N VAL A 41 -4.98 -11.46 2.86
CA VAL A 41 -5.07 -11.92 1.47
C VAL A 41 -4.25 -13.20 1.34
N GLU A 42 -4.92 -14.29 1.01
CA GLU A 42 -4.27 -15.60 0.87
C GLU A 42 -3.29 -15.60 -0.31
N SER A 43 -3.71 -15.09 -1.46
CA SER A 43 -2.87 -14.96 -2.65
C SER A 43 -3.27 -13.73 -3.46
N PHE A 44 -2.34 -12.82 -3.67
CA PHE A 44 -2.55 -11.67 -4.55
C PHE A 44 -2.67 -12.10 -6.02
N ARG A 45 -2.01 -13.18 -6.41
CA ARG A 45 -2.11 -13.73 -7.78
C ARG A 45 -3.53 -14.16 -8.15
N ALA A 46 -4.37 -14.48 -7.17
CA ALA A 46 -5.76 -14.86 -7.41
C ALA A 46 -6.67 -13.65 -7.68
N ILE A 47 -6.26 -12.44 -7.31
CA ILE A 47 -7.13 -11.25 -7.33
C ILE A 47 -6.56 -10.07 -8.13
N LEU A 48 -5.26 -10.07 -8.45
CA LEU A 48 -4.60 -8.99 -9.17
C LEU A 48 -3.96 -9.46 -10.47
N PRO A 49 -4.03 -8.67 -11.53
CA PRO A 49 -3.25 -8.91 -12.75
C PRO A 49 -1.75 -8.95 -12.45
N ALA A 50 -1.03 -9.80 -13.16
CA ALA A 50 0.42 -9.88 -13.04
C ALA A 50 1.08 -8.52 -13.33
N GLY A 51 2.10 -8.16 -12.54
CA GLY A 51 2.83 -6.91 -12.71
C GLY A 51 2.11 -5.65 -12.20
N THR A 52 0.93 -5.77 -11.58
CA THR A 52 0.28 -4.64 -10.91
C THR A 52 1.23 -4.06 -9.86
N ARG A 53 1.48 -2.74 -9.91
CA ARG A 53 2.28 -2.06 -8.88
C ARG A 53 1.54 -2.01 -7.56
N VAL A 54 2.22 -2.41 -6.48
CA VAL A 54 1.65 -2.40 -5.13
C VAL A 54 2.43 -1.44 -4.25
N TYR A 55 1.76 -0.41 -3.78
CA TYR A 55 2.27 0.47 -2.73
C TYR A 55 2.06 -0.18 -1.37
N ILE A 56 3.02 0.02 -0.45
CA ILE A 56 2.90 -0.47 0.92
C ILE A 56 2.90 0.73 1.84
N ALA A 57 1.73 1.05 2.41
CA ALA A 57 1.58 2.16 3.32
C ALA A 57 2.27 1.89 4.65
N HIS A 58 3.17 2.78 5.04
CA HIS A 58 3.84 2.75 6.34
C HIS A 58 3.10 3.70 7.29
N ILE A 59 2.30 3.13 8.15
CA ILE A 59 1.56 3.86 9.18
C ILE A 59 2.42 3.93 10.45
N ASP A 60 2.36 5.06 11.15
CA ASP A 60 3.05 5.23 12.43
C ASP A 60 2.74 4.07 13.39
N GLY A 61 3.78 3.55 14.04
CA GLY A 61 3.70 2.36 14.89
C GLY A 61 3.79 1.01 14.16
N THR A 62 3.83 0.97 12.82
CA THR A 62 4.07 -0.27 12.09
C THR A 62 5.56 -0.62 12.14
N PRO A 63 5.96 -1.81 12.65
CA PRO A 63 7.35 -2.25 12.64
C PRO A 63 7.92 -2.34 11.23
N ILE A 64 9.19 -1.94 11.05
CA ILE A 64 9.86 -2.06 9.76
C ILE A 64 9.96 -3.52 9.28
N GLU A 65 10.05 -4.45 10.20
CA GLU A 65 10.06 -5.89 9.93
C GLU A 65 8.83 -6.33 9.14
N ASP A 66 7.65 -5.87 9.56
CA ASP A 66 6.38 -6.20 8.91
C ASP A 66 6.30 -5.58 7.51
N MET A 67 6.82 -4.36 7.38
CA MET A 67 6.90 -3.67 6.09
C MET A 67 7.80 -4.43 5.11
N VAL A 68 8.99 -4.83 5.55
CA VAL A 68 9.97 -5.56 4.74
C VAL A 68 9.45 -6.96 4.39
N ALA A 69 8.83 -7.67 5.35
CA ALA A 69 8.23 -8.98 5.11
C ALA A 69 7.10 -8.92 4.06
N THR A 70 6.25 -7.88 4.14
CA THR A 70 5.18 -7.64 3.16
C THR A 70 5.76 -7.36 1.77
N ALA A 71 6.78 -6.52 1.68
CA ALA A 71 7.46 -6.20 0.42
C ALA A 71 8.09 -7.46 -0.20
N LYS A 72 8.76 -8.27 0.61
CA LYS A 72 9.37 -9.53 0.17
C LYS A 72 8.34 -10.50 -0.38
N ARG A 73 7.22 -10.67 0.32
CA ARG A 73 6.11 -11.53 -0.11
C ARG A 73 5.54 -11.08 -1.45
N LEU A 74 5.18 -9.81 -1.59
CA LEU A 74 4.59 -9.27 -2.81
C LEU A 74 5.54 -9.36 -4.00
N ASN A 75 6.83 -9.09 -3.78
CA ASN A 75 7.85 -9.22 -4.81
C ASN A 75 8.01 -10.68 -5.26
N ALA A 76 8.00 -11.65 -4.32
CA ALA A 76 8.03 -13.08 -4.63
C ALA A 76 6.77 -13.54 -5.39
N GLU A 77 5.63 -12.89 -5.18
CA GLU A 77 4.41 -13.13 -5.96
C GLU A 77 4.44 -12.48 -7.36
N GLY A 78 5.46 -11.67 -7.68
CA GLY A 78 5.70 -11.08 -9.00
C GLY A 78 5.16 -9.65 -9.16
N TYR A 79 4.94 -8.94 -8.07
CA TYR A 79 4.46 -7.56 -8.09
C TYR A 79 5.59 -6.56 -7.85
N PRO A 80 5.75 -5.53 -8.68
CA PRO A 80 6.62 -4.39 -8.37
C PRO A 80 6.12 -3.69 -7.13
N VAL A 81 6.93 -3.65 -6.08
CA VAL A 81 6.55 -3.04 -4.80
C VAL A 81 7.15 -1.65 -4.64
N MET A 82 6.39 -0.77 -4.02
CA MET A 82 6.78 0.61 -3.74
C MET A 82 6.40 0.97 -2.29
N PRO A 83 7.27 0.66 -1.30
CA PRO A 83 7.01 1.01 0.08
C PRO A 83 7.05 2.52 0.29
N HIS A 84 6.23 2.98 1.21
CA HIS A 84 6.22 4.36 1.67
C HIS A 84 7.41 4.65 2.60
N PHE A 85 8.00 5.83 2.43
CA PHE A 85 8.97 6.43 3.33
C PHE A 85 8.39 7.75 3.86
N PRO A 86 7.54 7.71 4.89
CA PRO A 86 6.95 8.91 5.47
C PRO A 86 7.98 9.65 6.32
N ALA A 87 8.43 10.82 5.88
CA ALA A 87 9.51 11.58 6.52
C ALA A 87 9.27 11.80 8.02
N ARG A 88 8.04 12.14 8.39
CA ARG A 88 7.70 12.51 9.76
C ARG A 88 7.70 11.37 10.78
N ILE A 89 7.76 10.11 10.34
CA ILE A 89 7.91 8.95 11.25
C ILE A 89 9.33 8.36 11.24
N ILE A 90 10.23 8.93 10.46
CA ILE A 90 11.64 8.52 10.41
C ILE A 90 12.43 9.35 11.41
N LYS A 91 13.06 8.69 12.39
CA LYS A 91 13.74 9.35 13.48
C LYS A 91 14.95 10.17 12.99
N ASP A 92 15.82 9.56 12.20
CA ASP A 92 17.11 10.14 11.79
C ASP A 92 17.63 9.49 10.49
N ARG A 93 18.76 9.97 10.01
CA ARG A 93 19.43 9.45 8.82
C ARG A 93 19.87 8.00 8.96
N ALA A 94 20.27 7.56 10.15
CA ALA A 94 20.68 6.18 10.40
C ALA A 94 19.49 5.23 10.25
N THR A 95 18.32 5.59 10.80
CA THR A 95 17.06 4.86 10.63
C THR A 95 16.66 4.78 9.16
N LEU A 96 16.74 5.89 8.42
CA LEU A 96 16.44 5.89 6.98
C LEU A 96 17.39 4.96 6.21
N ALA A 97 18.68 5.03 6.51
CA ALA A 97 19.69 4.18 5.86
C ALA A 97 19.45 2.70 6.15
N ASP A 98 19.11 2.35 7.39
CA ASP A 98 18.74 0.98 7.78
C ASP A 98 17.51 0.49 7.00
N TRP A 99 16.45 1.27 6.95
CA TRP A 99 15.23 0.89 6.20
C TRP A 99 15.54 0.64 4.71
N VAL A 100 16.31 1.54 4.09
CA VAL A 100 16.71 1.37 2.69
C VAL A 100 17.55 0.10 2.50
N ALA A 101 18.50 -0.15 3.38
CA ALA A 101 19.34 -1.34 3.32
C ALA A 101 18.53 -2.62 3.45
N ARG A 102 17.59 -2.66 4.37
CA ARG A 102 16.69 -3.80 4.59
C ARG A 102 15.78 -4.05 3.41
N TYR A 103 15.10 -3.03 2.90
CA TYR A 103 14.25 -3.17 1.70
C TYR A 103 15.02 -3.69 0.49
N LYS A 104 16.24 -3.19 0.28
CA LYS A 104 17.10 -3.65 -0.83
C LYS A 104 17.62 -5.07 -0.60
N GLY A 105 18.14 -5.35 0.57
CA GLY A 105 18.85 -6.60 0.86
C GLY A 105 17.92 -7.78 1.15
N GLU A 106 16.79 -7.54 1.84
CA GLU A 106 15.90 -8.60 2.29
C GLU A 106 14.70 -8.82 1.34
N ALA A 107 14.25 -7.77 0.66
CA ALA A 107 13.03 -7.80 -0.14
C ALA A 107 13.23 -7.43 -1.62
N ASP A 108 14.46 -7.18 -2.06
CA ASP A 108 14.82 -6.80 -3.43
C ASP A 108 14.00 -5.61 -3.99
N VAL A 109 13.67 -4.66 -3.11
CA VAL A 109 12.93 -3.45 -3.47
C VAL A 109 13.80 -2.52 -4.30
N LYS A 110 13.28 -2.02 -5.41
CA LYS A 110 13.99 -1.14 -6.34
C LYS A 110 13.56 0.33 -6.25
N GLN A 111 12.36 0.59 -5.74
CA GLN A 111 11.76 1.92 -5.71
C GLN A 111 11.02 2.12 -4.39
N GLY A 112 10.91 3.37 -3.95
CA GLY A 112 10.12 3.75 -2.79
C GLY A 112 9.37 5.05 -3.06
N LEU A 113 8.27 5.26 -2.34
CA LEU A 113 7.51 6.50 -2.39
C LEU A 113 7.88 7.39 -1.20
N LEU A 114 8.44 8.55 -1.49
CA LEU A 114 8.74 9.57 -0.48
C LEU A 114 7.52 10.44 -0.27
N LEU A 115 7.14 10.63 0.98
CA LEU A 115 6.02 11.50 1.37
C LEU A 115 6.29 12.14 2.74
N ALA A 116 5.60 13.25 3.04
CA ALA A 116 5.75 13.92 4.32
C ALA A 116 5.26 13.03 5.49
N GLY A 117 4.15 12.33 5.28
CA GLY A 117 3.48 11.53 6.31
C GLY A 117 2.35 12.26 7.02
N GLY A 118 1.46 11.50 7.65
CA GLY A 118 0.22 12.00 8.25
C GLY A 118 0.31 12.43 9.71
N VAL A 119 1.43 12.17 10.40
CA VAL A 119 1.57 12.56 11.82
C VAL A 119 1.72 14.07 11.96
N ALA A 120 1.02 14.66 12.94
CA ALA A 120 1.04 16.10 13.15
C ALA A 120 2.40 16.61 13.61
N GLN A 121 3.09 15.83 14.46
CA GLN A 121 4.41 16.16 14.99
C GLN A 121 5.45 15.15 14.45
N PRO A 122 6.52 15.61 13.81
CA PRO A 122 7.60 14.73 13.40
C PRO A 122 8.26 14.05 14.60
N VAL A 123 8.63 12.77 14.44
CA VAL A 123 9.32 12.02 15.51
C VAL A 123 10.83 12.29 15.55
N GLY A 124 11.38 12.92 14.51
CA GLY A 124 12.81 13.16 14.38
C GLY A 124 13.15 14.33 13.46
N ASP A 125 14.26 14.19 12.74
CA ASP A 125 14.91 15.29 12.01
C ASP A 125 14.18 15.72 10.73
N PHE A 126 13.28 14.86 10.19
CA PHE A 126 12.64 15.10 8.90
C PHE A 126 11.26 15.74 9.08
N GLN A 127 11.06 16.89 8.46
CA GLN A 127 9.81 17.65 8.49
C GLN A 127 8.93 17.40 7.26
N THR A 128 9.58 17.22 6.12
CA THR A 128 8.97 17.03 4.80
C THR A 128 9.73 15.96 4.01
N SER A 129 9.12 15.48 2.95
CA SER A 129 9.76 14.55 2.00
C SER A 129 10.72 15.28 1.06
#